data_6fc2314a5286294d91272302aa473b28
#
_entry.id   6fc2314a5286294d91272302aa473b28
#
_cell.length_a   1.000
_cell.length_b   1.000
_cell.length_c   1.000
_cell.angle_alpha   90.00
_cell.angle_beta   90.00
_cell.angle_gamma   90.00
#
_symmetry.space_group_name_H-M   'P 1'
#
loop_
_entity.id
_entity.type
_entity.pdbx_description
1 polymer ?
#
loop_
_entity_poly.entity_id
_entity_poly.type
_entity_poly.pdbx_seq_one_letter_code
_entity_poly.pdbx_strand_id
1 'polypeptide(L)'
;MLLMNGKVTRSCIYKMSRVPDHAEITTIEGVGTISDMHPIQVAWMAYGCAQCGFCSPGFIISAKVLLDNNPSPTREEVRDWFNKQRNLCRCTGYKPLIDATMAAAAVMRGEMTKEDLVFKQTGDSIVGTNYIRPSAAQKVTGTWDFGADDALKMPSGALRLALTQ
;
A
#
# COMPACT_ATOMS: atom_id res chain seq x y z
N MET A 1 -9.16 2.68 -4.45
CA MET A 1 -8.68 4.04 -4.73
C MET A 1 -7.76 4.03 -5.93
N LEU A 2 -7.74 5.14 -6.67
CA LEU A 2 -6.85 5.38 -7.81
C LEU A 2 -6.52 6.88 -7.87
N LEU A 3 -5.55 7.25 -8.67
CA LEU A 3 -5.36 8.62 -9.09
C LEU A 3 -6.14 8.86 -10.38
N MET A 4 -6.83 9.97 -10.44
CA MET A 4 -7.46 10.48 -11.66
C MET A 4 -6.97 11.90 -11.85
N ASN A 5 -6.22 12.14 -12.92
CA ASN A 5 -5.57 13.44 -13.17
C ASN A 5 -4.81 13.96 -11.94
N GLY A 6 -3.99 13.09 -11.31
CA GLY A 6 -3.19 13.40 -10.13
C GLY A 6 -3.95 13.52 -8.81
N LYS A 7 -5.28 13.36 -8.78
CA LYS A 7 -6.11 13.47 -7.57
C LYS A 7 -6.56 12.12 -7.05
N VAL A 8 -6.55 11.96 -5.72
CA VAL A 8 -7.08 10.75 -5.07
C VAL A 8 -8.57 10.64 -5.37
N THR A 9 -8.96 9.54 -5.99
CA THR A 9 -10.35 9.26 -6.35
C THR A 9 -10.80 7.91 -5.81
N ARG A 10 -11.97 7.90 -5.17
CA ARG A 10 -12.62 6.68 -4.69
C ARG A 10 -13.45 6.07 -5.81
N SER A 11 -12.86 5.19 -6.59
CA SER A 11 -13.46 4.60 -7.78
C SER A 11 -14.79 3.87 -7.52
N CYS A 12 -14.95 3.25 -6.33
CA CYS A 12 -16.16 2.50 -5.99
C CYS A 12 -17.44 3.35 -5.90
N ILE A 13 -17.31 4.67 -5.74
CA ILE A 13 -18.45 5.60 -5.67
C ILE A 13 -18.44 6.67 -6.77
N TYR A 14 -17.45 6.59 -7.67
CA TYR A 14 -17.31 7.56 -8.76
C TYR A 14 -18.10 7.08 -9.98
N LYS A 15 -19.08 7.86 -10.40
CA LYS A 15 -19.91 7.50 -11.56
C LYS A 15 -19.12 7.61 -12.86
N MET A 16 -19.19 6.60 -13.71
CA MET A 16 -18.52 6.59 -15.01
C MET A 16 -18.87 7.81 -15.87
N SER A 17 -20.13 8.28 -15.81
CA SER A 17 -20.57 9.48 -16.51
C SER A 17 -19.90 10.79 -16.08
N ARG A 18 -19.11 10.76 -15.00
CA ARG A 18 -18.34 11.91 -14.51
C ARG A 18 -16.84 11.79 -14.78
N VAL A 19 -16.41 10.68 -15.37
CA VAL A 19 -15.00 10.53 -15.76
C VAL A 19 -14.74 11.47 -16.94
N PRO A 20 -13.78 12.40 -16.83
CA PRO A 20 -13.43 13.28 -17.93
C PRO A 20 -12.94 12.50 -19.14
N ASP A 21 -13.21 12.99 -20.33
CA ASP A 21 -12.61 12.46 -21.55
C ASP A 21 -11.08 12.54 -21.43
N HIS A 22 -10.38 11.49 -21.85
CA HIS A 22 -8.92 11.37 -21.77
C HIS A 22 -8.36 11.50 -20.35
N ALA A 23 -9.12 11.09 -19.31
CA ALA A 23 -8.62 11.09 -17.93
C ALA A 23 -7.40 10.17 -17.76
N GLU A 24 -6.34 10.70 -17.17
CA GLU A 24 -5.18 9.92 -16.77
C GLU A 24 -5.51 9.17 -15.48
N ILE A 25 -5.43 7.84 -15.53
CA ILE A 25 -5.73 6.96 -14.39
C ILE A 25 -4.47 6.20 -13.99
N THR A 26 -4.08 6.32 -12.71
CA THR A 26 -3.01 5.52 -12.13
C THR A 26 -3.56 4.67 -11.00
N THR A 27 -3.39 3.37 -11.10
CA THR A 27 -3.70 2.41 -10.05
C THR A 27 -2.43 2.08 -9.26
N ILE A 28 -2.52 1.14 -8.30
CA ILE A 28 -1.37 0.78 -7.47
C ILE A 28 -0.21 0.20 -8.29
N GLU A 29 -0.50 -0.51 -9.36
CA GLU A 29 0.48 -1.11 -10.27
C GLU A 29 1.31 -0.04 -11.00
N GLY A 30 0.74 1.14 -11.21
CA GLY A 30 1.42 2.29 -11.82
C GLY A 30 2.24 3.13 -10.84
N VAL A 31 2.21 2.83 -9.52
CA VAL A 31 3.03 3.55 -8.52
C VAL A 31 4.46 3.05 -8.52
N GLY A 32 4.65 1.74 -8.66
CA GLY A 32 5.96 1.09 -8.75
C GLY A 32 5.81 -0.43 -8.82
N THR A 33 6.79 -1.08 -9.40
CA THR A 33 6.84 -2.54 -9.62
C THR A 33 7.71 -3.22 -8.56
N ILE A 34 7.71 -4.56 -8.53
CA ILE A 34 8.58 -5.33 -7.61
C ILE A 34 10.06 -5.02 -7.83
N SER A 35 10.47 -4.77 -9.08
CA SER A 35 11.85 -4.46 -9.44
C SER A 35 12.23 -2.99 -9.19
N ASP A 36 11.26 -2.08 -9.17
CA ASP A 36 11.47 -0.66 -8.90
C ASP A 36 10.31 -0.09 -8.10
N MET A 37 10.39 -0.30 -6.79
CA MET A 37 9.37 0.18 -5.86
C MET A 37 9.53 1.67 -5.55
N HIS A 38 8.42 2.36 -5.51
CA HIS A 38 8.38 3.72 -4.96
C HIS A 38 8.80 3.71 -3.47
N PRO A 39 9.47 4.74 -2.94
CA PRO A 39 9.89 4.80 -1.53
C PRO A 39 8.79 4.45 -0.53
N ILE A 40 7.55 4.86 -0.80
CA ILE A 40 6.42 4.55 0.06
C ILE A 40 6.07 3.05 0.08
N GLN A 41 6.23 2.34 -1.04
CA GLN A 41 6.01 0.89 -1.09
C GLN A 41 7.08 0.14 -0.30
N VAL A 42 8.34 0.58 -0.39
CA VAL A 42 9.44 0.03 0.40
C VAL A 42 9.22 0.26 1.90
N ALA A 43 8.84 1.49 2.28
CA ALA A 43 8.52 1.82 3.67
C ALA A 43 7.33 0.99 4.19
N TRP A 44 6.31 0.77 3.36
CA TRP A 44 5.15 -0.07 3.72
C TRP A 44 5.52 -1.50 4.06
N MET A 45 6.48 -2.08 3.32
CA MET A 45 7.01 -3.41 3.63
C MET A 45 7.84 -3.40 4.92
N ALA A 46 8.78 -2.46 5.01
CA ALA A 46 9.76 -2.40 6.11
C ALA A 46 9.09 -2.17 7.48
N TYR A 47 8.04 -1.37 7.52
CA TYR A 47 7.28 -1.08 8.75
C TYR A 47 6.14 -2.06 9.03
N GLY A 48 6.05 -3.16 8.27
CA GLY A 48 5.03 -4.21 8.48
C GLY A 48 3.59 -3.76 8.22
N CYS A 49 3.39 -2.74 7.39
CA CYS A 49 2.08 -2.18 7.06
C CYS A 49 1.21 -3.12 6.22
N ALA A 50 1.83 -3.97 5.40
CA ALA A 50 1.14 -4.92 4.55
C ALA A 50 0.86 -6.24 5.30
N GLN A 51 -0.13 -6.27 6.19
CA GLN A 51 -0.57 -7.49 6.87
C GLN A 51 -1.51 -8.30 5.97
N CYS A 52 -2.84 -8.16 6.05
CA CYS A 52 -3.69 -8.76 5.04
C CYS A 52 -3.45 -8.15 3.65
N GLY A 53 -3.08 -6.87 3.58
CA GLY A 53 -2.74 -6.17 2.34
C GLY A 53 -3.91 -5.51 1.64
N PHE A 54 -5.15 -5.80 2.02
CA PHE A 54 -6.34 -5.33 1.33
C PHE A 54 -6.46 -3.79 1.27
N CYS A 55 -6.09 -3.11 2.35
CA CYS A 55 -6.11 -1.65 2.41
C CYS A 55 -4.87 -0.98 1.82
N SER A 56 -3.77 -1.72 1.63
CA SER A 56 -2.46 -1.17 1.24
C SER A 56 -2.51 -0.33 -0.03
N PRO A 57 -3.15 -0.76 -1.13
CA PRO A 57 -3.22 0.06 -2.35
C PRO A 57 -3.83 1.44 -2.11
N GLY A 58 -4.93 1.50 -1.36
CA GLY A 58 -5.61 2.76 -1.07
C GLY A 58 -4.78 3.71 -0.23
N PHE A 59 -4.10 3.20 0.80
CA PHE A 59 -3.22 4.02 1.63
C PHE A 59 -1.97 4.49 0.88
N ILE A 60 -1.32 3.63 0.10
CA ILE A 60 -0.13 3.95 -0.69
C ILE A 60 -0.44 5.06 -1.70
N ILE A 61 -1.54 4.94 -2.45
CA ILE A 61 -2.00 5.97 -3.38
C ILE A 61 -2.28 7.29 -2.66
N SER A 62 -2.99 7.24 -1.52
CA SER A 62 -3.27 8.42 -0.72
C SER A 62 -2.01 9.10 -0.20
N ALA A 63 -1.08 8.30 0.34
CA ALA A 63 0.17 8.80 0.89
C ALA A 63 1.08 9.38 -0.20
N LYS A 64 1.11 8.77 -1.39
CA LYS A 64 1.85 9.31 -2.54
C LYS A 64 1.39 10.73 -2.85
N VAL A 65 0.08 10.96 -2.98
CA VAL A 65 -0.44 12.30 -3.26
C VAL A 65 -0.14 13.29 -2.14
N LEU A 66 -0.21 12.85 -0.88
CA LEU A 66 0.19 13.70 0.23
C LEU A 66 1.65 14.15 0.08
N LEU A 67 2.56 13.20 -0.14
CA LEU A 67 4.00 13.48 -0.20
C LEU A 67 4.41 14.25 -1.46
N ASP A 68 3.72 14.06 -2.58
CA ASP A 68 3.93 14.84 -3.80
C ASP A 68 3.57 16.33 -3.59
N ASN A 69 2.57 16.62 -2.74
CA ASN A 69 2.11 17.98 -2.45
C ASN A 69 2.73 18.58 -1.18
N ASN A 70 3.11 17.77 -0.23
CA ASN A 70 3.77 18.17 1.01
C ASN A 70 4.90 17.19 1.34
N PRO A 71 6.14 17.48 0.92
CA PRO A 71 7.28 16.60 1.15
C PRO A 71 7.70 16.47 2.63
N SER A 72 7.23 17.36 3.50
CA SER A 72 7.59 17.40 4.92
C SER A 72 6.36 17.46 5.82
N PRO A 73 5.44 16.47 5.74
CA PRO A 73 4.24 16.49 6.55
C PRO A 73 4.57 16.20 8.02
N THR A 74 3.78 16.76 8.92
CA THR A 74 3.75 16.33 10.31
C THR A 74 2.99 15.01 10.44
N ARG A 75 3.21 14.29 11.54
CA ARG A 75 2.47 13.04 11.83
C ARG A 75 0.96 13.28 11.93
N GLU A 76 0.57 14.45 12.41
CA GLU A 76 -0.82 14.85 12.53
C GLU A 76 -1.45 15.08 11.15
N GLU A 77 -0.77 15.79 10.27
CA GLU A 77 -1.20 15.99 8.89
C GLU A 77 -1.36 14.67 8.13
N VAL A 78 -0.43 13.71 8.32
CA VAL A 78 -0.57 12.37 7.73
C VAL A 78 -1.82 11.66 8.23
N ARG A 79 -2.07 11.68 9.54
CA ARG A 79 -3.27 11.07 10.15
C ARG A 79 -4.54 11.72 9.61
N ASP A 80 -4.60 13.04 9.59
CA ASP A 80 -5.76 13.80 9.15
C ASP A 80 -6.02 13.62 7.66
N TRP A 81 -4.96 13.51 6.86
CA TRP A 81 -5.06 13.17 5.45
C TRP A 81 -5.72 11.80 5.24
N PHE A 82 -5.27 10.77 5.94
CA PHE A 82 -5.87 9.44 5.84
C PHE A 82 -7.34 9.44 6.28
N ASN A 83 -7.67 10.17 7.33
CA ASN A 83 -9.05 10.35 7.78
C ASN A 83 -9.90 11.06 6.71
N LYS A 84 -9.40 12.14 6.13
CA LYS A 84 -10.06 12.88 5.04
C LYS A 84 -10.32 11.99 3.83
N GLN A 85 -9.37 11.13 3.48
CA GLN A 85 -9.51 10.18 2.37
C GLN A 85 -10.37 8.95 2.76
N ARG A 86 -10.78 8.84 4.02
CA ARG A 86 -11.53 7.69 4.58
C ARG A 86 -10.81 6.36 4.37
N ASN A 87 -9.49 6.37 4.54
CA ASN A 87 -8.69 5.16 4.52
C ASN A 87 -8.89 4.39 5.82
N LEU A 88 -9.26 3.11 5.72
CA LEU A 88 -9.51 2.24 6.87
C LEU A 88 -8.61 1.02 6.83
N CYS A 89 -8.03 0.68 7.99
CA CYS A 89 -7.27 -0.54 8.20
C CYS A 89 -7.76 -1.24 9.47
N ARG A 90 -7.95 -2.57 9.41
CA ARG A 90 -8.36 -3.37 10.56
C ARG A 90 -7.19 -4.10 11.23
N CYS A 91 -6.02 -4.13 10.59
CA CYS A 91 -4.91 -4.99 10.99
C CYS A 91 -3.81 -4.28 11.77
N THR A 92 -3.47 -3.02 11.42
CA THR A 92 -2.20 -2.39 11.81
C THR A 92 -2.28 -1.50 13.04
N GLY A 93 -3.47 -1.03 13.42
CA GLY A 93 -3.62 0.01 14.45
C GLY A 93 -3.12 1.40 14.02
N TYR A 94 -2.91 1.62 12.72
CA TYR A 94 -2.55 2.89 12.05
C TYR A 94 -1.15 3.45 12.34
N LYS A 95 -0.57 3.24 13.53
CA LYS A 95 0.75 3.77 13.88
C LYS A 95 1.83 3.40 12.85
N PRO A 96 1.98 2.13 12.42
CA PRO A 96 2.96 1.76 11.39
C PRO A 96 2.74 2.47 10.06
N LEU A 97 1.48 2.75 9.68
CA LEU A 97 1.14 3.44 8.43
C LEU A 97 1.65 4.88 8.43
N ILE A 98 1.50 5.57 9.56
CA ILE A 98 2.02 6.93 9.75
C ILE A 98 3.55 6.90 9.76
N ASP A 99 4.15 5.97 10.52
CA ASP A 99 5.61 5.82 10.61
C ASP A 99 6.23 5.56 9.22
N ALA A 100 5.64 4.66 8.43
CA ALA A 100 6.08 4.36 7.08
C ALA A 100 5.96 5.58 6.14
N THR A 101 4.89 6.36 6.27
CA THR A 101 4.71 7.58 5.47
C THR A 101 5.79 8.62 5.80
N MET A 102 6.10 8.80 7.08
CA MET A 102 7.17 9.71 7.52
C MET A 102 8.54 9.26 7.03
N ALA A 103 8.82 7.96 7.10
CA ALA A 103 10.07 7.39 6.61
C ALA A 103 10.20 7.51 5.08
N ALA A 104 9.13 7.26 4.34
CA ALA A 104 9.10 7.48 2.89
C ALA A 104 9.33 8.95 2.53
N ALA A 105 8.77 9.89 3.29
CA ALA A 105 9.02 11.31 3.13
C ALA A 105 10.51 11.65 3.29
N ALA A 106 11.19 11.08 4.28
CA ALA A 106 12.63 11.27 4.49
C ALA A 106 13.46 10.75 3.30
N VAL A 107 13.09 9.59 2.74
CA VAL A 107 13.74 9.07 1.52
C VAL A 107 13.51 10.03 0.34
N MET A 108 12.29 10.52 0.15
CA MET A 108 11.96 11.42 -0.96
C MET A 108 12.68 12.77 -0.86
N ARG A 109 13.01 13.21 0.36
CA ARG A 109 13.84 14.41 0.59
C ARG A 109 15.34 14.14 0.48
N GLY A 110 15.78 12.89 0.29
CA GLY A 110 17.20 12.54 0.21
C GLY A 110 17.91 12.45 1.57
N GLU A 111 17.18 12.43 2.68
CA GLU A 111 17.72 12.31 4.04
C GLU A 111 18.18 10.88 4.36
N MET A 112 17.65 9.90 3.64
CA MET A 112 18.00 8.49 3.74
C MET A 112 17.73 7.78 2.41
N THR A 113 18.24 6.57 2.25
CA THR A 113 18.03 5.75 1.04
C THR A 113 16.90 4.73 1.24
N LYS A 114 16.44 4.10 0.14
CA LYS A 114 15.46 2.99 0.23
C LYS A 114 16.03 1.81 1.01
N GLU A 115 17.32 1.57 0.90
CA GLU A 115 18.06 0.49 1.57
C GLU A 115 18.15 0.69 3.08
N ASP A 116 18.14 1.94 3.55
CA ASP A 116 18.15 2.27 4.98
C ASP A 116 16.81 1.95 5.65
N LEU A 117 15.73 1.88 4.88
CA LEU A 117 14.40 1.48 5.38
C LEU A 117 14.34 -0.01 5.72
N VAL A 118 15.13 -0.82 5.03
CA VAL A 118 15.09 -2.28 5.17
C VAL A 118 16.00 -2.72 6.30
N PHE A 119 15.42 -3.38 7.30
CA PHE A 119 16.20 -3.96 8.38
C PHE A 119 17.21 -4.98 7.85
N LYS A 120 18.47 -4.73 8.11
CA LYS A 120 19.56 -5.70 7.84
C LYS A 120 19.64 -6.63 9.04
N GLN A 121 19.62 -7.93 8.78
CA GLN A 121 19.87 -8.92 9.82
C GLN A 121 21.32 -8.79 10.30
N THR A 122 21.49 -8.62 11.59
CA THR A 122 22.78 -8.65 12.26
C THR A 122 22.88 -9.93 13.10
N GLY A 123 23.69 -10.89 12.65
CA GLY A 123 23.89 -12.17 13.33
C GLY A 123 23.07 -13.32 12.76
N ASP A 124 23.26 -14.52 13.33
CA ASP A 124 22.70 -15.79 12.82
C ASP A 124 21.29 -16.09 13.33
N SER A 125 20.77 -15.32 14.28
CA SER A 125 19.44 -15.56 14.86
C SER A 125 18.36 -14.81 14.11
N ILE A 126 17.31 -15.53 13.72
CA ILE A 126 16.07 -14.96 13.14
C ILE A 126 15.17 -14.43 14.26
N VAL A 127 15.22 -15.04 15.43
CA VAL A 127 14.40 -14.66 16.58
C VAL A 127 14.81 -13.29 17.11
N GLY A 128 13.84 -12.39 17.26
CA GLY A 128 14.08 -11.02 17.71
C GLY A 128 14.46 -10.04 16.60
N THR A 129 14.46 -10.47 15.33
CA THR A 129 14.72 -9.59 14.17
C THR A 129 13.43 -9.20 13.45
N ASN A 130 13.44 -8.02 12.83
CA ASN A 130 12.32 -7.56 12.01
C ASN A 130 12.48 -8.09 10.57
N TYR A 131 11.69 -9.08 10.23
CA TYR A 131 11.66 -9.64 8.87
C TYR A 131 10.52 -9.03 8.03
N ILE A 132 10.84 -8.69 6.78
CA ILE A 132 9.81 -8.33 5.80
C ILE A 132 8.98 -9.60 5.49
N ARG A 133 7.66 -9.48 5.53
CA ARG A 133 6.77 -10.59 5.17
C ARG A 133 7.00 -11.01 3.72
N PRO A 134 7.11 -12.32 3.43
CA PRO A 134 7.34 -12.80 2.06
C PRO A 134 6.32 -12.28 1.03
N SER A 135 5.05 -12.12 1.43
CA SER A 135 3.97 -11.61 0.58
C SER A 135 3.89 -10.08 0.50
N ALA A 136 4.74 -9.34 1.22
CA ALA A 136 4.61 -7.89 1.34
C ALA A 136 4.83 -7.18 0.00
N ALA A 137 5.83 -7.59 -0.78
CA ALA A 137 6.14 -7.00 -2.07
C ALA A 137 4.96 -7.03 -3.04
N GLN A 138 4.33 -8.19 -3.16
CA GLN A 138 3.16 -8.36 -4.03
C GLN A 138 1.95 -7.54 -3.54
N LYS A 139 1.76 -7.46 -2.23
CA LYS A 139 0.64 -6.68 -1.63
C LYS A 139 0.78 -5.18 -1.81
N VAL A 140 2.00 -4.65 -1.78
CA VAL A 140 2.24 -3.21 -1.96
C VAL A 140 2.31 -2.79 -3.43
N THR A 141 2.49 -3.73 -4.35
CA THR A 141 2.51 -3.48 -5.80
C THR A 141 1.20 -3.89 -6.50
N GLY A 142 0.25 -4.49 -5.77
CA GLY A 142 -1.05 -4.88 -6.32
C GLY A 142 -1.05 -6.21 -7.08
N THR A 143 0.03 -6.98 -7.01
CA THR A 143 0.16 -8.26 -7.74
C THR A 143 -0.16 -9.50 -6.89
N TRP A 144 -0.63 -9.30 -5.65
CA TRP A 144 -1.02 -10.38 -4.75
C TRP A 144 -2.40 -10.92 -5.11
N ASP A 145 -2.49 -12.24 -5.29
CA ASP A 145 -3.77 -12.94 -5.40
C ASP A 145 -4.39 -13.15 -4.02
N PHE A 146 -5.61 -12.69 -3.83
CA PHE A 146 -6.43 -12.99 -2.66
C PHE A 146 -7.24 -14.26 -2.91
N GLY A 147 -7.75 -14.89 -1.84
CA GLY A 147 -8.48 -16.16 -1.97
C GLY A 147 -9.66 -16.14 -2.95
N ALA A 148 -10.28 -14.98 -3.18
CA ALA A 148 -11.30 -14.84 -4.21
C ALA A 148 -10.72 -14.92 -5.64
N ASP A 149 -9.52 -14.41 -5.85
CA ASP A 149 -8.82 -14.45 -7.14
C ASP A 149 -8.38 -15.89 -7.46
N ASP A 150 -7.92 -16.62 -6.44
CA ASP A 150 -7.59 -18.05 -6.56
C ASP A 150 -8.80 -18.89 -6.97
N ALA A 151 -10.00 -18.51 -6.49
CA ALA A 151 -11.23 -19.21 -6.87
C ALA A 151 -11.54 -19.11 -8.37
N LEU A 152 -11.10 -18.05 -9.04
CA LEU A 152 -11.23 -17.88 -10.50
C LEU A 152 -10.27 -18.77 -11.28
N LYS A 153 -9.17 -19.22 -10.64
CA LYS A 153 -8.13 -20.06 -11.21
C LYS A 153 -8.33 -21.55 -10.92
N MET A 154 -9.38 -21.89 -10.17
CA MET A 154 -9.69 -23.29 -9.85
C MET A 154 -10.01 -24.11 -11.12
N PRO A 155 -9.54 -25.37 -11.19
CA PRO A 155 -9.87 -26.24 -12.32
C PRO A 155 -11.38 -26.50 -12.39
N SER A 156 -11.86 -26.75 -13.61
CA SER A 156 -13.26 -27.15 -13.83
C SER A 156 -13.61 -28.40 -13.01
N GLY A 157 -14.72 -28.34 -12.30
CA GLY A 157 -15.18 -29.44 -11.42
C GLY A 157 -14.65 -29.38 -9.98
N ALA A 158 -13.89 -28.36 -9.60
CA ALA A 158 -13.51 -28.16 -8.21
C ALA A 158 -14.75 -28.04 -7.30
N LEU A 159 -14.74 -28.79 -6.18
CA LEU A 159 -15.83 -28.76 -5.20
C LEU A 159 -15.76 -27.49 -4.37
N ARG A 160 -16.92 -26.88 -4.15
CA ARG A 160 -17.07 -25.75 -3.23
C ARG A 160 -17.75 -26.24 -1.95
N LEU A 161 -17.10 -26.04 -0.82
CA LEU A 161 -17.66 -26.35 0.49
C LEU A 161 -18.30 -25.08 1.08
N ALA A 162 -19.49 -25.24 1.62
CA ALA A 162 -20.16 -24.23 2.43
C ALA A 162 -20.43 -24.79 3.82
N LEU A 163 -20.12 -24.04 4.86
CA LEU A 163 -20.54 -24.34 6.22
C LEU A 163 -22.00 -23.87 6.37
N THR A 164 -22.88 -24.82 6.64
CA THR A 164 -24.26 -24.49 7.05
C THR A 164 -24.31 -24.48 8.59
N GLN A 165 -24.86 -23.42 9.15
CA GLN A 165 -25.17 -23.32 10.58
C GLN A 165 -26.57 -23.83 10.84
#